data_26dffbc4177322a9274fedcdea287fc2
#
_entry.id   26dffbc4177322a9274fedcdea287fc2
#
_cell.length_a   1.000
_cell.length_b   1.000
_cell.length_c   1.000
_cell.angle_alpha   90.00
_cell.angle_beta   90.00
_cell.angle_gamma   90.00
#
_symmetry.space_group_name_H-M   'P 1'
#
loop_
_entity.id
_entity.type
_entity.pdbx_description
1 polymer ?
#
loop_
_entity_poly.entity_id
_entity_poly.type
_entity_poly.pdbx_seq_one_letter_code
_entity_poly.pdbx_strand_id
1 'polypeptide(L)'
;MALFRKRKHLDSETMKNGAKLITLANPQSVISEQFRNIRTNINFMNVDKEVKTIAFTSAMASAGKSTVSANVSITMAQAGKKTILIDADLRRPTLHSTFNVSNSNGLTTLLTSRSKEMDANSVIRESGVENLSILTAGPIPPNPSELLSSKHMVDLIEDLKQEYDMVVIDLAPILDAAETQQLTSSLDGTILVVRQAHSQKSAVKRAVELLKLTKSPILGYVMNDVDADGDEGYGYGYGYGYGYGYGYGYGEEEEKKGLFGRKK
;
A
#
# COMPACT_ATOMS: atom_id res chain seq x y z
N MET A 1 -22.51 -30.04 -10.12
CA MET A 1 -22.69 -29.71 -8.68
C MET A 1 -21.50 -28.86 -8.24
N ALA A 2 -21.60 -27.54 -8.32
CA ALA A 2 -20.48 -26.63 -8.05
C ALA A 2 -20.32 -26.51 -6.52
N LEU A 3 -19.21 -27.00 -6.00
CA LEU A 3 -18.83 -26.80 -4.60
C LEU A 3 -18.59 -25.30 -4.35
N PHE A 4 -19.55 -24.63 -3.73
CA PHE A 4 -19.31 -23.34 -3.11
C PHE A 4 -18.28 -23.50 -1.99
N ARG A 5 -16.99 -23.25 -2.29
CA ARG A 5 -15.97 -23.04 -1.27
C ARG A 5 -16.41 -21.84 -0.44
N LYS A 6 -16.86 -22.02 0.80
CA LYS A 6 -17.11 -20.96 1.77
C LYS A 6 -15.84 -20.10 1.82
N ARG A 7 -15.90 -18.88 1.27
CA ARG A 7 -14.84 -17.87 1.44
C ARG A 7 -14.75 -17.61 2.95
N LYS A 8 -13.68 -18.07 3.58
CA LYS A 8 -13.36 -17.75 4.98
C LYS A 8 -13.30 -16.22 5.09
N HIS A 9 -13.76 -15.69 6.22
CA HIS A 9 -13.58 -14.27 6.56
C HIS A 9 -12.09 -14.00 6.79
N LEU A 10 -11.38 -13.66 5.72
CA LEU A 10 -9.92 -13.45 5.72
C LEU A 10 -9.48 -12.36 6.70
N ASP A 11 -10.32 -11.34 6.93
CA ASP A 11 -10.02 -10.26 7.88
C ASP A 11 -9.93 -10.76 9.32
N SER A 12 -10.88 -11.57 9.77
CA SER A 12 -10.88 -12.11 11.13
C SER A 12 -9.71 -13.08 11.37
N GLU A 13 -9.28 -13.79 10.33
CA GLU A 13 -8.13 -14.68 10.40
C GLU A 13 -6.82 -13.87 10.44
N THR A 14 -6.69 -12.81 9.65
CA THR A 14 -5.51 -11.93 9.66
C THR A 14 -5.41 -11.12 10.96
N MET A 15 -6.51 -10.63 11.50
CA MET A 15 -6.51 -9.96 12.81
C MET A 15 -6.03 -10.88 13.94
N LYS A 16 -6.37 -12.17 13.85
CA LYS A 16 -6.01 -13.15 14.88
C LYS A 16 -4.60 -13.72 14.70
N ASN A 17 -4.24 -14.07 13.48
CA ASN A 17 -3.04 -14.83 13.14
C ASN A 17 -1.94 -13.98 12.49
N GLY A 18 -2.21 -12.69 12.21
CA GLY A 18 -1.33 -11.81 11.48
C GLY A 18 -1.26 -12.08 9.98
N ALA A 19 -0.57 -11.22 9.26
CA ALA A 19 -0.27 -11.35 7.85
C ALA A 19 0.92 -12.30 7.62
N LYS A 20 0.96 -12.96 6.46
CA LYS A 20 2.11 -13.80 6.12
C LYS A 20 3.31 -12.95 5.72
N LEU A 21 4.42 -13.12 6.42
CA LEU A 21 5.70 -12.48 6.11
C LEU A 21 6.52 -13.36 5.16
N ILE A 22 6.08 -13.45 3.90
CA ILE A 22 6.68 -14.35 2.90
C ILE A 22 8.14 -13.99 2.61
N THR A 23 8.49 -12.71 2.69
CA THR A 23 9.85 -12.22 2.48
C THR A 23 10.85 -12.70 3.55
N LEU A 24 10.34 -13.09 4.73
CA LEU A 24 11.12 -13.75 5.78
C LEU A 24 11.03 -15.27 5.70
N ALA A 25 9.81 -15.79 5.53
CA ALA A 25 9.57 -17.24 5.55
C ALA A 25 10.18 -17.95 4.33
N ASN A 26 10.18 -17.32 3.15
CA ASN A 26 10.75 -17.84 1.93
C ASN A 26 11.39 -16.73 1.09
N PRO A 27 12.60 -16.25 1.46
CA PRO A 27 13.25 -15.12 0.81
C PRO A 27 13.57 -15.31 -0.67
N GLN A 28 13.73 -16.57 -1.12
CA GLN A 28 14.06 -16.90 -2.50
C GLN A 28 12.83 -17.16 -3.38
N SER A 29 11.63 -17.03 -2.87
CA SER A 29 10.42 -17.25 -3.65
C SER A 29 10.21 -16.15 -4.69
N VAL A 30 9.52 -16.50 -5.78
CA VAL A 30 9.08 -15.52 -6.81
C VAL A 30 8.27 -14.39 -6.19
N ILE A 31 7.44 -14.69 -5.18
CA ILE A 31 6.64 -13.68 -4.49
C ILE A 31 7.55 -12.71 -3.72
N SER A 32 8.59 -13.20 -3.05
CA SER A 32 9.56 -12.33 -2.35
C SER A 32 10.31 -11.43 -3.33
N GLU A 33 10.61 -11.92 -4.54
CA GLU A 33 11.20 -11.11 -5.61
C GLU A 33 10.24 -10.01 -6.08
N GLN A 34 8.94 -10.29 -6.18
CA GLN A 34 7.96 -9.27 -6.50
C GLN A 34 7.91 -8.15 -5.46
N PHE A 35 8.06 -8.44 -4.16
CA PHE A 35 8.17 -7.40 -3.12
C PHE A 35 9.46 -6.58 -3.25
N ARG A 36 10.58 -7.20 -3.63
CA ARG A 36 11.82 -6.47 -3.96
C ARG A 36 11.64 -5.55 -5.17
N ASN A 37 10.90 -5.99 -6.19
CA ASN A 37 10.56 -5.16 -7.34
C ASN A 37 9.69 -3.96 -6.96
N ILE A 38 8.70 -4.14 -6.05
CA ILE A 38 7.91 -3.01 -5.52
C ILE A 38 8.83 -1.99 -4.85
N ARG A 39 9.72 -2.43 -3.95
CA ARG A 39 10.73 -1.55 -3.33
C ARG A 39 11.57 -0.81 -4.37
N THR A 40 12.05 -1.51 -5.39
CA THR A 40 12.87 -0.92 -6.45
C THR A 40 12.10 0.16 -7.21
N ASN A 41 10.83 -0.08 -7.54
CA ASN A 41 9.96 0.89 -8.19
C ASN A 41 9.73 2.12 -7.31
N ILE A 42 9.52 1.95 -6.01
CA ILE A 42 9.40 3.06 -5.06
C ILE A 42 10.69 3.89 -5.03
N ASN A 43 11.84 3.24 -5.02
CA ASN A 43 13.14 3.94 -5.02
C ASN A 43 13.37 4.73 -6.32
N PHE A 44 12.91 4.24 -7.46
CA PHE A 44 13.01 4.99 -8.73
C PHE A 44 12.12 6.25 -8.75
N MET A 45 11.01 6.27 -8.03
CA MET A 45 10.16 7.45 -7.90
C MET A 45 10.81 8.56 -7.07
N ASN A 46 11.85 8.22 -6.30
CA ASN A 46 12.63 9.15 -5.47
C ASN A 46 13.63 10.03 -6.26
N VAL A 47 13.76 9.84 -7.57
CA VAL A 47 14.79 10.57 -8.34
C VAL A 47 14.48 12.06 -8.42
N ASP A 48 13.19 12.43 -8.54
CA ASP A 48 12.77 13.83 -8.67
C ASP A 48 12.34 14.47 -7.34
N LYS A 49 11.94 13.66 -6.36
CA LYS A 49 11.50 14.12 -5.03
C LYS A 49 11.79 13.03 -4.00
N GLU A 50 12.43 13.40 -2.89
CA GLU A 50 12.64 12.48 -1.79
C GLU A 50 11.30 11.99 -1.22
N VAL A 51 11.08 10.66 -1.23
CA VAL A 51 9.90 10.01 -0.66
C VAL A 51 10.34 9.29 0.62
N LYS A 52 10.01 9.85 1.76
CA LYS A 52 10.26 9.26 3.08
C LYS A 52 9.03 8.65 3.72
N THR A 53 7.83 9.14 3.38
CA THR A 53 6.57 8.69 3.97
C THR A 53 5.65 8.06 2.94
N ILE A 54 5.28 6.80 3.13
CA ILE A 54 4.43 6.07 2.19
C ILE A 54 3.26 5.44 2.91
N ALA A 55 2.04 5.76 2.47
CA ALA A 55 0.83 5.08 2.91
C ALA A 55 0.49 3.88 2.02
N PHE A 56 0.05 2.80 2.64
CA PHE A 56 -0.63 1.70 1.98
C PHE A 56 -2.10 1.72 2.38
N THR A 57 -2.98 1.83 1.40
CA THR A 57 -4.43 1.76 1.59
C THR A 57 -5.08 0.91 0.50
N SER A 58 -6.38 0.73 0.56
CA SER A 58 -7.15 0.02 -0.46
C SER A 58 -8.52 0.66 -0.63
N ALA A 59 -9.24 0.33 -1.70
CA ALA A 59 -10.61 0.79 -1.85
C ALA A 59 -11.54 0.19 -0.78
N MET A 60 -11.36 -1.09 -0.45
CA MET A 60 -12.23 -1.87 0.44
C MET A 60 -11.37 -2.76 1.35
N ALA A 61 -11.96 -3.27 2.41
CA ALA A 61 -11.32 -4.22 3.33
C ALA A 61 -10.89 -5.51 2.60
N SER A 62 -10.01 -6.30 3.22
CA SER A 62 -9.51 -7.60 2.72
C SER A 62 -8.72 -7.57 1.41
N ALA A 63 -8.23 -6.41 0.99
CA ALA A 63 -7.36 -6.30 -0.18
C ALA A 63 -5.91 -6.77 0.08
N GLY A 64 -5.52 -6.95 1.34
CA GLY A 64 -4.17 -7.37 1.75
C GLY A 64 -3.19 -6.21 1.98
N LYS A 65 -3.69 -5.03 2.34
CA LYS A 65 -2.88 -3.84 2.66
C LYS A 65 -1.74 -4.17 3.63
N SER A 66 -2.10 -4.70 4.81
CA SER A 66 -1.16 -5.01 5.88
C SER A 66 -0.15 -6.10 5.49
N THR A 67 -0.54 -7.05 4.64
CA THR A 67 0.38 -8.03 4.07
C THR A 67 1.39 -7.36 3.14
N VAL A 68 0.91 -6.46 2.29
CA VAL A 68 1.78 -5.76 1.32
C VAL A 68 2.69 -4.77 2.05
N SER A 69 2.15 -3.92 2.93
CA SER A 69 2.94 -2.94 3.70
C SER A 69 4.03 -3.60 4.53
N ALA A 70 3.71 -4.70 5.25
CA ALA A 70 4.67 -5.43 6.07
C ALA A 70 5.82 -6.05 5.24
N ASN A 71 5.49 -6.76 4.15
CA ASN A 71 6.51 -7.38 3.31
C ASN A 71 7.36 -6.33 2.55
N VAL A 72 6.78 -5.22 2.10
CA VAL A 72 7.56 -4.11 1.51
C VAL A 72 8.49 -3.49 2.54
N SER A 73 8.02 -3.23 3.77
CA SER A 73 8.86 -2.68 4.85
C SER A 73 10.05 -3.58 5.17
N ILE A 74 9.83 -4.91 5.21
CA ILE A 74 10.91 -5.88 5.38
C ILE A 74 11.94 -5.76 4.25
N THR A 75 11.51 -5.65 3.00
CA THR A 75 12.45 -5.51 1.87
C THR A 75 13.22 -4.19 1.89
N MET A 76 12.62 -3.10 2.39
CA MET A 76 13.30 -1.81 2.62
C MET A 76 14.41 -1.95 3.67
N ALA A 77 14.07 -2.56 4.82
CA ALA A 77 15.00 -2.79 5.91
C ALA A 77 16.16 -3.73 5.50
N GLN A 78 15.87 -4.80 4.78
CA GLN A 78 16.87 -5.72 4.22
C GLN A 78 17.83 -5.04 3.22
N ALA A 79 17.41 -3.93 2.62
CA ALA A 79 18.26 -3.10 1.76
C ALA A 79 19.07 -2.05 2.54
N GLY A 80 19.10 -2.13 3.88
CA GLY A 80 19.86 -1.24 4.75
C GLY A 80 19.15 0.08 5.10
N LYS A 81 17.89 0.29 4.69
CA LYS A 81 17.13 1.48 5.08
C LYS A 81 16.56 1.33 6.49
N LYS A 82 16.87 2.27 7.39
CA LYS A 82 16.22 2.36 8.70
C LYS A 82 14.74 2.67 8.50
N THR A 83 13.90 1.67 8.69
CA THR A 83 12.48 1.70 8.33
C THR A 83 11.60 1.56 9.57
N ILE A 84 10.53 2.35 9.66
CA ILE A 84 9.46 2.15 10.64
C ILE A 84 8.15 1.82 9.91
N LEU A 85 7.45 0.79 10.39
CA LEU A 85 6.11 0.44 9.93
C LEU A 85 5.10 0.78 11.03
N ILE A 86 4.11 1.63 10.69
CA ILE A 86 3.09 2.14 11.60
C ILE A 86 1.75 1.50 11.27
N ASP A 87 1.10 0.89 12.27
CA ASP A 87 -0.29 0.43 12.18
C ASP A 87 -1.25 1.58 12.47
N ALA A 88 -1.74 2.21 11.44
CA ALA A 88 -2.71 3.29 11.52
C ALA A 88 -4.14 2.85 11.08
N ASP A 89 -4.37 1.55 10.86
CA ASP A 89 -5.73 1.00 10.79
C ASP A 89 -6.25 0.77 12.23
N LEU A 90 -6.56 1.87 12.92
CA LEU A 90 -7.02 1.85 14.32
C LEU A 90 -8.35 1.12 14.52
N ARG A 91 -9.04 0.77 13.42
CA ARG A 91 -10.31 0.03 13.46
C ARG A 91 -10.09 -1.46 13.44
N ARG A 92 -9.09 -1.92 12.68
CA ARG A 92 -8.77 -3.35 12.49
C ARG A 92 -7.26 -3.57 12.47
N PRO A 93 -6.57 -3.29 13.60
CA PRO A 93 -5.13 -3.41 13.68
C PRO A 93 -4.68 -4.86 13.51
N THR A 94 -3.59 -5.09 12.80
CA THR A 94 -3.09 -6.43 12.46
C THR A 94 -1.59 -6.59 12.64
N LEU A 95 -0.82 -5.50 12.67
CA LEU A 95 0.65 -5.58 12.69
C LEU A 95 1.19 -6.18 13.98
N HIS A 96 0.54 -5.97 15.12
CA HIS A 96 0.93 -6.59 16.38
C HIS A 96 0.89 -8.12 16.31
N SER A 97 -0.18 -8.68 15.71
CA SER A 97 -0.29 -10.13 15.49
C SER A 97 0.68 -10.60 14.41
N THR A 98 0.94 -9.77 13.38
CA THR A 98 1.84 -10.08 12.27
C THR A 98 3.29 -10.23 12.72
N PHE A 99 3.75 -9.35 13.61
CA PHE A 99 5.13 -9.37 14.12
C PHE A 99 5.26 -9.97 15.52
N ASN A 100 4.16 -10.49 16.07
CA ASN A 100 4.10 -11.08 17.41
C ASN A 100 4.66 -10.13 18.49
N VAL A 101 4.24 -8.86 18.45
CA VAL A 101 4.64 -7.82 19.41
C VAL A 101 3.44 -7.33 20.22
N SER A 102 3.71 -6.71 21.38
CA SER A 102 2.65 -6.17 22.24
C SER A 102 1.88 -5.04 21.58
N ASN A 103 0.55 -5.01 21.77
CA ASN A 103 -0.35 -3.92 21.35
C ASN A 103 -0.94 -3.16 22.56
N SER A 104 -0.40 -3.35 23.77
CA SER A 104 -0.91 -2.68 24.98
C SER A 104 -0.72 -1.17 24.93
N ASN A 105 0.37 -0.71 24.32
CA ASN A 105 0.68 0.67 24.05
C ASN A 105 1.16 0.79 22.60
N GLY A 106 0.78 1.87 21.93
CA GLY A 106 1.14 2.10 20.54
C GLY A 106 0.74 3.51 20.09
N LEU A 107 0.43 3.66 18.80
CA LEU A 107 0.06 4.93 18.19
C LEU A 107 -1.06 5.66 18.95
N THR A 108 -2.14 4.95 19.30
CA THR A 108 -3.25 5.53 20.07
C THR A 108 -2.78 6.10 21.40
N THR A 109 -1.88 5.41 22.09
CA THR A 109 -1.33 5.85 23.38
C THR A 109 -0.54 7.16 23.22
N LEU A 110 0.29 7.26 22.16
CA LEU A 110 1.01 8.51 21.84
C LEU A 110 0.05 9.65 21.57
N LEU A 111 -0.92 9.42 20.68
CA LEU A 111 -1.83 10.47 20.22
C LEU A 111 -2.81 10.96 21.30
N THR A 112 -3.10 10.13 22.31
CA THR A 112 -3.98 10.48 23.45
C THR A 112 -3.24 11.01 24.66
N SER A 113 -1.92 10.86 24.71
CA SER A 113 -1.12 11.39 25.80
C SER A 113 -1.25 12.91 25.88
N ARG A 114 -1.59 13.42 27.07
CA ARG A 114 -1.62 14.87 27.35
C ARG A 114 -0.24 15.46 27.58
N SER A 115 0.73 14.62 27.83
CA SER A 115 2.13 15.01 28.04
C SER A 115 2.84 15.01 26.70
N LYS A 116 3.36 16.17 26.27
CA LYS A 116 4.33 16.26 25.16
C LYS A 116 5.64 15.52 25.45
N GLU A 117 5.76 14.93 26.63
CA GLU A 117 6.95 14.27 27.15
C GLU A 117 6.93 12.75 26.94
N MET A 118 5.85 12.18 26.34
CA MET A 118 5.86 10.76 26.04
C MET A 118 6.75 10.52 24.82
N ASP A 119 7.93 9.96 25.10
CA ASP A 119 8.88 9.57 24.06
C ASP A 119 8.25 8.47 23.16
N ALA A 120 8.21 8.72 21.84
CA ALA A 120 7.74 7.76 20.86
C ALA A 120 8.50 6.41 20.97
N ASN A 121 9.80 6.46 21.32
CA ASN A 121 10.64 5.30 21.50
C ASN A 121 10.14 4.34 22.60
N SER A 122 9.37 4.84 23.57
CA SER A 122 8.82 4.00 24.66
C SER A 122 7.78 2.99 24.15
N VAL A 123 7.14 3.24 23.00
CA VAL A 123 6.09 2.41 22.41
C VAL A 123 6.47 1.78 21.07
N ILE A 124 7.56 2.22 20.45
CA ILE A 124 8.12 1.57 19.26
C ILE A 124 8.73 0.23 19.67
N ARG A 125 8.51 -0.79 18.84
CA ARG A 125 8.93 -2.17 19.08
C ARG A 125 9.92 -2.63 18.03
N GLU A 126 10.87 -3.46 18.44
CA GLU A 126 11.71 -4.21 17.50
C GLU A 126 10.86 -5.27 16.79
N SER A 127 11.00 -5.35 15.47
CA SER A 127 10.26 -6.31 14.64
C SER A 127 10.86 -7.72 14.64
N GLY A 128 12.08 -7.88 15.13
CA GLY A 128 12.93 -9.05 14.92
C GLY A 128 13.63 -9.06 13.55
N VAL A 129 13.47 -8.02 12.74
CA VAL A 129 14.17 -7.81 11.47
C VAL A 129 15.10 -6.61 11.63
N GLU A 130 16.37 -6.78 11.28
CA GLU A 130 17.35 -5.69 11.34
C GLU A 130 16.86 -4.47 10.53
N ASN A 131 17.06 -3.27 11.04
CA ASN A 131 16.62 -2.00 10.47
C ASN A 131 15.09 -1.81 10.35
N LEU A 132 14.26 -2.69 10.95
CA LEU A 132 12.80 -2.52 10.93
C LEU A 132 12.25 -2.37 12.35
N SER A 133 11.63 -1.21 12.60
CA SER A 133 10.87 -0.91 13.81
C SER A 133 9.37 -0.97 13.53
N ILE A 134 8.57 -1.30 14.55
CA ILE A 134 7.10 -1.36 14.47
C ILE A 134 6.49 -0.41 15.50
N LEU A 135 5.59 0.45 15.03
CA LEU A 135 4.68 1.19 15.88
C LEU A 135 3.29 0.57 15.73
N THR A 136 2.86 -0.22 16.69
CA THR A 136 1.54 -0.85 16.69
C THR A 136 0.42 0.17 16.93
N ALA A 137 -0.82 -0.17 16.58
CA ALA A 137 -1.97 0.72 16.77
C ALA A 137 -2.20 1.11 18.24
N GLY A 138 -1.91 0.21 19.17
CA GLY A 138 -2.31 0.35 20.56
C GLY A 138 -3.79 -0.04 20.78
N PRO A 139 -4.40 0.34 21.92
CA PRO A 139 -5.81 0.12 22.20
C PRO A 139 -6.71 0.80 21.16
N ILE A 140 -7.79 0.14 20.77
CA ILE A 140 -8.76 0.70 19.79
C ILE A 140 -9.45 1.92 20.43
N PRO A 141 -9.31 3.12 19.83
CA PRO A 141 -9.90 4.33 20.38
C PRO A 141 -11.37 4.48 19.98
N PRO A 142 -12.19 5.23 20.73
CA PRO A 142 -13.57 5.52 20.35
C PRO A 142 -13.69 6.47 19.14
N ASN A 143 -12.64 7.27 18.87
CA ASN A 143 -12.64 8.34 17.86
C ASN A 143 -11.37 8.27 16.97
N PRO A 144 -11.20 7.22 16.14
CA PRO A 144 -10.01 7.04 15.31
C PRO A 144 -9.75 8.23 14.37
N SER A 145 -10.81 8.77 13.79
CA SER A 145 -10.73 9.86 12.82
C SER A 145 -10.12 11.13 13.40
N GLU A 146 -10.52 11.52 14.61
CA GLU A 146 -9.99 12.71 15.29
C GLU A 146 -8.50 12.55 15.62
N LEU A 147 -8.10 11.35 16.06
CA LEU A 147 -6.72 11.08 16.43
C LEU A 147 -5.79 11.13 15.21
N LEU A 148 -6.15 10.45 14.12
CA LEU A 148 -5.31 10.40 12.91
C LEU A 148 -5.28 11.73 12.15
N SER A 149 -6.31 12.59 12.33
CA SER A 149 -6.36 13.93 11.76
C SER A 149 -5.77 15.01 12.67
N SER A 150 -5.28 14.63 13.85
CA SER A 150 -4.74 15.56 14.82
C SER A 150 -3.38 16.14 14.41
N LYS A 151 -3.08 17.33 14.95
CA LYS A 151 -1.74 17.90 14.81
C LYS A 151 -0.66 16.97 15.40
N HIS A 152 -0.98 16.25 16.47
CA HIS A 152 -0.03 15.30 17.09
C HIS A 152 0.39 14.20 16.11
N MET A 153 -0.52 13.71 15.24
CA MET A 153 -0.17 12.73 14.21
C MET A 153 0.77 13.30 13.16
N VAL A 154 0.54 14.54 12.74
CA VAL A 154 1.42 15.22 11.78
C VAL A 154 2.80 15.46 12.39
N ASP A 155 2.85 15.99 13.61
CA ASP A 155 4.10 16.26 14.34
C ASP A 155 4.88 14.93 14.53
N LEU A 156 4.21 13.85 14.92
CA LEU A 156 4.83 12.51 15.06
C LEU A 156 5.47 12.02 13.75
N ILE A 157 4.77 12.17 12.62
CA ILE A 157 5.31 11.75 11.32
C ILE A 157 6.54 12.58 10.97
N GLU A 158 6.53 13.89 11.22
CA GLU A 158 7.67 14.75 10.95
C GLU A 158 8.88 14.41 11.85
N ASP A 159 8.66 14.07 13.12
CA ASP A 159 9.71 13.61 14.01
C ASP A 159 10.30 12.27 13.52
N LEU A 160 9.45 11.32 13.14
CA LEU A 160 9.90 10.02 12.63
C LEU A 160 10.68 10.14 11.30
N LYS A 161 10.36 11.10 10.45
CA LYS A 161 11.12 11.40 9.21
C LYS A 161 12.56 11.84 9.49
N GLN A 162 12.86 12.36 10.67
CA GLN A 162 14.23 12.73 11.06
C GLN A 162 15.04 11.53 11.54
N GLU A 163 14.36 10.51 12.08
CA GLU A 163 15.00 9.34 12.68
C GLU A 163 15.11 8.15 11.72
N TYR A 164 14.18 8.05 10.74
CA TYR A 164 14.06 6.93 9.82
C TYR A 164 14.26 7.38 8.37
N ASP A 165 14.87 6.49 7.57
CA ASP A 165 14.99 6.68 6.12
C ASP A 165 13.66 6.46 5.40
N MET A 166 12.78 5.62 6.01
CA MET A 166 11.47 5.29 5.45
C MET A 166 10.44 5.11 6.56
N VAL A 167 9.33 5.83 6.45
CA VAL A 167 8.14 5.71 7.30
C VAL A 167 7.02 5.10 6.46
N VAL A 168 6.67 3.85 6.74
CA VAL A 168 5.59 3.14 6.07
C VAL A 168 4.36 3.12 6.96
N ILE A 169 3.20 3.48 6.43
CA ILE A 169 1.96 3.62 7.19
C ILE A 169 0.89 2.70 6.60
N ASP A 170 0.44 1.71 7.38
CA ASP A 170 -0.69 0.84 7.02
C ASP A 170 -1.99 1.50 7.44
N LEU A 171 -2.82 1.90 6.47
CA LEU A 171 -4.05 2.67 6.68
C LEU A 171 -5.31 1.82 6.45
N ALA A 172 -6.39 2.22 7.09
CA ALA A 172 -7.73 1.68 6.79
C ALA A 172 -8.13 1.91 5.32
N PRO A 173 -9.11 1.13 4.78
CA PRO A 173 -9.60 1.34 3.42
C PRO A 173 -10.13 2.76 3.22
N ILE A 174 -9.74 3.43 2.13
CA ILE A 174 -10.02 4.86 1.91
C ILE A 174 -11.50 5.19 1.72
N LEU A 175 -12.31 4.23 1.25
CA LEU A 175 -13.75 4.44 1.11
C LEU A 175 -14.50 4.33 2.44
N ASP A 176 -13.91 3.68 3.44
CA ASP A 176 -14.53 3.38 4.73
C ASP A 176 -14.05 4.33 5.84
N ALA A 177 -12.95 5.07 5.61
CA ALA A 177 -12.23 5.83 6.63
C ALA A 177 -11.86 7.24 6.14
N ALA A 178 -12.56 8.25 6.65
CA ALA A 178 -12.29 9.66 6.30
C ALA A 178 -10.90 10.11 6.76
N GLU A 179 -10.42 9.56 7.89
CA GLU A 179 -9.07 9.78 8.42
C GLU A 179 -7.98 9.36 7.42
N THR A 180 -8.19 8.28 6.68
CA THR A 180 -7.26 7.85 5.63
C THR A 180 -7.14 8.91 4.54
N GLN A 181 -8.25 9.52 4.13
CA GLN A 181 -8.26 10.56 3.10
C GLN A 181 -7.47 11.79 3.53
N GLN A 182 -7.60 12.19 4.80
CA GLN A 182 -6.90 13.35 5.33
C GLN A 182 -5.41 13.08 5.49
N LEU A 183 -5.04 11.94 6.09
CA LEU A 183 -3.66 11.61 6.37
C LEU A 183 -2.84 11.43 5.08
N THR A 184 -3.38 10.78 4.05
CA THR A 184 -2.69 10.56 2.78
C THR A 184 -2.29 11.86 2.08
N SER A 185 -2.99 12.97 2.32
CA SER A 185 -2.66 14.26 1.71
C SER A 185 -1.40 14.91 2.28
N SER A 186 -0.99 14.53 3.50
CA SER A 186 0.20 15.05 4.19
C SER A 186 1.46 14.19 3.99
N LEU A 187 1.34 13.07 3.28
CA LEU A 187 2.44 12.13 3.05
C LEU A 187 3.09 12.35 1.67
N ASP A 188 4.30 11.81 1.49
CA ASP A 188 5.03 11.91 0.24
C ASP A 188 4.46 11.00 -0.84
N GLY A 189 3.79 9.89 -0.45
CA GLY A 189 3.20 8.97 -1.40
C GLY A 189 2.14 8.05 -0.83
N THR A 190 1.24 7.61 -1.72
CA THR A 190 0.20 6.63 -1.42
C THR A 190 0.22 5.51 -2.45
N ILE A 191 0.22 4.28 -1.98
CA ILE A 191 0.10 3.07 -2.78
C ILE A 191 -1.27 2.44 -2.54
N LEU A 192 -2.01 2.21 -3.61
CA LEU A 192 -3.33 1.57 -3.56
C LEU A 192 -3.19 0.06 -3.74
N VAL A 193 -3.56 -0.73 -2.74
CA VAL A 193 -3.56 -2.19 -2.84
C VAL A 193 -4.89 -2.65 -3.43
N VAL A 194 -4.79 -3.39 -4.54
CA VAL A 194 -5.93 -3.93 -5.29
C VAL A 194 -5.81 -5.46 -5.31
N ARG A 195 -6.83 -6.17 -4.86
CA ARG A 195 -6.83 -7.63 -4.86
C ARG A 195 -7.57 -8.16 -6.07
N GLN A 196 -6.92 -9.03 -6.84
CA GLN A 196 -7.52 -9.69 -8.00
C GLN A 196 -8.79 -10.46 -7.60
N ALA A 197 -9.80 -10.45 -8.46
CA ALA A 197 -11.09 -11.12 -8.27
C ALA A 197 -11.87 -10.74 -6.98
N HIS A 198 -11.36 -9.77 -6.18
CA HIS A 198 -12.02 -9.29 -4.96
C HIS A 198 -12.35 -7.79 -5.03
N SER A 199 -11.39 -6.96 -5.43
CA SER A 199 -11.59 -5.51 -5.53
C SER A 199 -12.48 -5.16 -6.71
N GLN A 200 -13.60 -4.50 -6.44
CA GLN A 200 -14.51 -4.05 -7.49
C GLN A 200 -13.90 -2.87 -8.26
N LYS A 201 -13.90 -2.91 -9.58
CA LYS A 201 -13.32 -1.88 -10.44
C LYS A 201 -13.91 -0.48 -10.17
N SER A 202 -15.23 -0.39 -9.92
CA SER A 202 -15.90 0.86 -9.55
C SER A 202 -15.43 1.43 -8.21
N ALA A 203 -15.19 0.56 -7.21
CA ALA A 203 -14.66 0.98 -5.91
C ALA A 203 -13.21 1.48 -6.03
N VAL A 204 -12.36 0.78 -6.82
CA VAL A 204 -10.98 1.22 -7.08
C VAL A 204 -10.98 2.59 -7.78
N LYS A 205 -11.83 2.78 -8.82
CA LYS A 205 -11.96 4.07 -9.49
C LYS A 205 -12.35 5.19 -8.53
N ARG A 206 -13.36 4.96 -7.67
CA ARG A 206 -13.79 5.93 -6.66
C ARG A 206 -12.69 6.23 -5.65
N ALA A 207 -11.91 5.24 -5.21
CA ALA A 207 -10.77 5.44 -4.32
C ALA A 207 -9.71 6.37 -4.95
N VAL A 208 -9.39 6.17 -6.23
CA VAL A 208 -8.46 7.04 -6.98
C VAL A 208 -9.02 8.46 -7.11
N GLU A 209 -10.32 8.61 -7.39
CA GLU A 209 -10.98 9.92 -7.45
C GLU A 209 -10.88 10.66 -6.10
N LEU A 210 -11.11 9.97 -4.98
CA LEU A 210 -10.96 10.55 -3.63
C LEU A 210 -9.52 10.98 -3.36
N LEU A 211 -8.52 10.14 -3.65
CA LEU A 211 -7.11 10.50 -3.49
C LEU A 211 -6.75 11.75 -4.31
N LYS A 212 -7.27 11.87 -5.52
CA LYS A 212 -7.07 13.07 -6.37
C LYS A 212 -7.74 14.31 -5.77
N LEU A 213 -8.97 14.17 -5.27
CA LEU A 213 -9.71 15.28 -4.65
C LEU A 213 -8.99 15.81 -3.41
N THR A 214 -8.41 14.93 -2.60
CA THR A 214 -7.62 15.30 -1.41
C THR A 214 -6.20 15.72 -1.73
N LYS A 215 -5.81 15.75 -3.03
CA LYS A 215 -4.45 16.04 -3.50
C LYS A 215 -3.38 15.10 -2.90
N SER A 216 -3.78 13.89 -2.53
CA SER A 216 -2.85 12.88 -2.03
C SER A 216 -1.93 12.41 -3.17
N PRO A 217 -0.60 12.41 -2.99
CA PRO A 217 0.32 11.92 -3.99
C PRO A 217 0.13 10.43 -4.21
N ILE A 218 -0.26 10.02 -5.42
CA ILE A 218 -0.47 8.62 -5.78
C ILE A 218 0.80 8.12 -6.48
N LEU A 219 1.56 7.22 -5.83
CA LEU A 219 2.74 6.60 -6.41
C LEU A 219 2.37 5.47 -7.38
N GLY A 220 1.24 4.79 -7.14
CA GLY A 220 0.80 3.71 -7.99
C GLY A 220 -0.14 2.75 -7.28
N TYR A 221 -0.21 1.53 -7.82
CA TYR A 221 -0.99 0.45 -7.21
C TYR A 221 -0.20 -0.86 -7.20
N VAL A 222 -0.56 -1.73 -6.25
CA VAL A 222 -0.05 -3.10 -6.15
C VAL A 222 -1.20 -4.05 -6.35
N MET A 223 -1.10 -4.93 -7.37
CA MET A 223 -2.02 -6.05 -7.52
C MET A 223 -1.61 -7.16 -6.57
N ASN A 224 -2.53 -7.56 -5.69
CA ASN A 224 -2.34 -8.63 -4.72
C ASN A 224 -3.20 -9.84 -5.07
N ASP A 225 -2.75 -11.05 -4.67
CA ASP A 225 -3.47 -12.31 -4.87
C ASP A 225 -3.75 -12.61 -6.35
N VAL A 226 -2.71 -12.40 -7.18
CA VAL A 226 -2.77 -12.66 -8.62
C VAL A 226 -2.59 -14.15 -8.85
N ASP A 227 -3.52 -14.77 -9.58
CA ASP A 227 -3.41 -16.17 -9.99
C ASP A 227 -2.30 -16.33 -11.05
N ALA A 228 -1.28 -17.13 -10.74
CA ALA A 228 -0.17 -17.38 -11.65
C ALA A 228 -0.57 -18.19 -12.89
N ASP A 229 -1.68 -18.94 -12.79
CA ASP A 229 -2.15 -19.85 -13.84
C ASP A 229 -3.20 -19.23 -14.79
N GLY A 230 -3.56 -17.94 -14.60
CA GLY A 230 -4.71 -17.32 -15.26
C GLY A 230 -4.41 -16.46 -16.48
N ASP A 231 -3.16 -16.21 -16.84
CA ASP A 231 -2.87 -15.28 -17.94
C ASP A 231 -1.61 -15.67 -18.72
N GLU A 232 -1.80 -16.47 -19.78
CA GLU A 232 -0.79 -16.68 -20.82
C GLU A 232 -0.43 -15.38 -21.60
N GLY A 233 -0.85 -14.21 -21.11
CA GLY A 233 -0.80 -12.94 -21.85
C GLY A 233 0.02 -11.79 -21.25
N TYR A 234 0.41 -11.82 -19.97
CA TYR A 234 1.28 -10.76 -19.41
C TYR A 234 2.73 -11.20 -19.34
N GLY A 235 3.33 -11.30 -20.52
CA GLY A 235 4.78 -11.39 -20.67
C GLY A 235 5.45 -10.21 -19.95
N TYR A 236 6.57 -10.51 -19.26
CA TYR A 236 7.49 -9.52 -18.71
C TYR A 236 7.91 -8.53 -19.81
N GLY A 237 7.11 -7.50 -20.02
CA GLY A 237 7.43 -6.37 -20.87
C GLY A 237 8.10 -5.31 -20.03
N TYR A 238 9.42 -5.27 -19.97
CA TYR A 238 10.17 -4.06 -19.67
C TYR A 238 9.87 -3.05 -20.77
N GLY A 239 8.76 -2.33 -20.65
CA GLY A 239 8.37 -1.27 -21.55
C GLY A 239 8.76 0.08 -20.95
N TYR A 240 10.01 0.50 -21.12
CA TYR A 240 10.36 1.92 -21.07
C TYR A 240 9.70 2.59 -22.27
N GLY A 241 8.48 3.09 -22.07
CA GLY A 241 7.73 3.84 -23.07
C GLY A 241 7.64 5.31 -22.70
N TYR A 242 8.71 6.07 -22.85
CA TYR A 242 8.61 7.52 -23.04
C TYR A 242 8.06 7.77 -24.43
N GLY A 243 6.73 7.89 -24.53
CA GLY A 243 6.04 8.24 -25.75
C GLY A 243 5.51 9.66 -25.72
N TYR A 244 6.33 10.65 -25.96
CA TYR A 244 5.87 11.96 -26.44
C TYR A 244 5.51 11.80 -27.92
N GLY A 245 4.22 11.56 -28.20
CA GLY A 245 3.69 11.51 -29.55
C GLY A 245 2.93 12.79 -29.88
N TYR A 246 3.61 13.80 -30.42
CA TYR A 246 2.97 14.83 -31.23
C TYR A 246 2.75 14.25 -32.63
N GLY A 247 1.53 13.83 -32.94
CA GLY A 247 1.12 13.36 -34.24
C GLY A 247 0.34 14.48 -34.98
N TYR A 248 1.00 15.22 -35.86
CA TYR A 248 0.31 15.97 -36.91
C TYR A 248 -0.06 14.99 -38.03
N GLY A 249 -1.36 14.75 -38.19
CA GLY A 249 -1.88 13.97 -39.30
C GLY A 249 -2.10 14.88 -40.53
N TYR A 250 -1.40 14.59 -41.60
CA TYR A 250 -1.81 15.01 -42.95
C TYR A 250 -2.53 13.82 -43.58
N GLY A 251 -3.75 14.07 -44.04
CA GLY A 251 -4.53 13.12 -44.80
C GLY A 251 -4.02 13.02 -46.24
N GLU A 252 -3.96 11.81 -46.74
CA GLU A 252 -4.01 11.54 -48.20
C GLU A 252 -5.15 10.55 -48.47
N GLU A 253 -6.05 11.02 -49.34
CA GLU A 253 -7.13 10.21 -49.94
C GLU A 253 -6.50 9.26 -50.96
N GLU A 254 -6.71 7.96 -50.83
CA GLU A 254 -6.49 7.01 -51.91
C GLU A 254 -7.82 6.47 -52.44
N GLU A 255 -7.93 6.68 -53.78
CA GLU A 255 -9.04 6.37 -54.66
C GLU A 255 -9.43 4.88 -54.68
N LYS A 256 -10.73 4.64 -54.64
CA LYS A 256 -11.36 3.36 -54.99
C LYS A 256 -11.21 3.13 -56.51
N LYS A 257 -10.45 2.11 -56.90
CA LYS A 257 -10.61 1.49 -58.23
C LYS A 257 -11.39 0.19 -58.09
N GLY A 258 -12.63 0.22 -58.59
CA GLY A 258 -13.42 -0.94 -58.85
C GLY A 258 -12.88 -1.75 -60.02
N LEU A 259 -12.98 -3.05 -59.95
CA LEU A 259 -12.92 -3.90 -61.14
C LEU A 259 -14.01 -4.99 -61.09
N PHE A 260 -14.91 -4.87 -62.02
CA PHE A 260 -15.88 -5.89 -62.43
C PHE A 260 -15.17 -7.11 -63.02
N GLY A 261 -15.66 -8.30 -62.73
CA GLY A 261 -15.24 -9.52 -63.43
C GLY A 261 -16.19 -10.69 -63.22
N ARG A 262 -17.09 -10.84 -64.15
CA ARG A 262 -18.13 -11.89 -64.31
C ARG A 262 -17.55 -13.25 -64.73
N LYS A 263 -18.34 -14.34 -64.42
CA LYS A 263 -18.56 -15.63 -65.11
C LYS A 263 -17.91 -16.82 -64.39
N LYS A 264 -18.61 -17.90 -64.16
CA LYS A 264 -19.83 -18.62 -64.66
C LYS A 264 -20.40 -19.45 -63.52
#